data_4fedfe2062411c2b3d44660f27efabf7
#
_entry.id   4fedfe2062411c2b3d44660f27efabf7
#
_cell.length_a   1.000
_cell.length_b   1.000
_cell.length_c   1.000
_cell.angle_alpha   90.00
_cell.angle_beta   90.00
_cell.angle_gamma   90.00
#
_symmetry.space_group_name_H-M   'P 1'
#
loop_
_entity.id
_entity.type
_entity.pdbx_description
1 polymer ?
#
loop_
_entity_poly.entity_id
_entity_poly.type
_entity_poly.pdbx_seq_one_letter_code
_entity_poly.pdbx_strand_id
1 'polypeptide(L)'
;MKNRKDYLKLLFLISLSVCLMFFINEHYIKADKKNPVISSTEPAVTPKKKTKTSDLPISAQLDVPLLYQFDEPSLYNGCEVTSLAMLIQFYGSTVTKNELADNLVSVPLMDDDGYMGNPNQAFVGDVSGNDSPGLGVYHGPIANLAKEYVGNENVLDSTGSDFTDVMAQVAAGNPVWIITTATFSPVDDFVTWETTTGKIDVTYSMHSVVVTGYDAESIYFNDPYGEKDASMDKKNFIAAFEQMGSQAISLFNN
;
A
#
# COMPACT_ATOMS: atom_id res chain seq x y z
N MET A 1 25.70 0.81 -19.00
CA MET A 1 25.91 2.26 -18.70
C MET A 1 24.70 3.02 -19.27
N LYS A 2 23.64 3.24 -18.48
CA LYS A 2 22.47 4.01 -18.90
C LYS A 2 22.84 5.49 -19.05
N ASN A 3 22.40 6.10 -20.14
CA ASN A 3 22.90 7.37 -20.66
C ASN A 3 22.37 8.54 -19.80
N ARG A 4 23.22 9.49 -19.43
CA ARG A 4 22.92 10.72 -18.66
C ARG A 4 21.72 11.52 -19.23
N LYS A 5 21.38 11.32 -20.51
CA LYS A 5 20.23 11.93 -21.17
C LYS A 5 18.88 11.31 -20.73
N ASP A 6 18.86 10.05 -20.33
CA ASP A 6 17.63 9.37 -19.89
C ASP A 6 17.30 9.79 -18.44
N TYR A 7 18.32 10.03 -17.61
CA TYR A 7 18.14 10.60 -16.26
C TYR A 7 17.59 12.04 -16.30
N LEU A 8 18.04 12.86 -17.26
CA LEU A 8 17.51 14.22 -17.43
C LEU A 8 16.05 14.22 -17.91
N LYS A 9 15.65 13.25 -18.75
CA LYS A 9 14.25 13.12 -19.18
C LYS A 9 13.33 12.70 -18.05
N LEU A 10 13.79 11.78 -17.18
CA LEU A 10 13.04 11.35 -16.02
C LEU A 10 12.84 12.50 -15.01
N LEU A 11 13.89 13.27 -14.72
CA LEU A 11 13.79 14.46 -13.86
C LEU A 11 12.89 15.55 -14.46
N PHE A 12 12.86 15.70 -15.79
CA PHE A 12 12.00 16.69 -16.46
C PHE A 12 10.52 16.26 -16.44
N LEU A 13 10.22 14.97 -16.55
CA LEU A 13 8.85 14.43 -16.44
C LEU A 13 8.31 14.56 -15.02
N ILE A 14 9.14 14.31 -14.00
CA ILE A 14 8.76 14.49 -12.59
C ILE A 14 8.50 15.98 -12.29
N SER A 15 9.31 16.90 -12.81
CA SER A 15 9.11 18.34 -12.60
C SER A 15 7.86 18.88 -13.33
N LEU A 16 7.49 18.28 -14.46
CA LEU A 16 6.30 18.70 -15.22
C LEU A 16 5.01 18.26 -14.54
N SER A 17 4.99 17.06 -13.93
CA SER A 17 3.84 16.57 -13.16
C SER A 17 3.61 17.38 -11.88
N VAL A 18 4.67 17.77 -11.19
CA VAL A 18 4.58 18.64 -9.99
C VAL A 18 4.08 20.04 -10.35
N CYS A 19 4.52 20.63 -11.47
CA CYS A 19 4.02 21.94 -11.93
C CYS A 19 2.54 21.90 -12.33
N LEU A 20 2.06 20.81 -12.93
CA LEU A 20 0.65 20.67 -13.32
C LEU A 20 -0.26 20.59 -12.08
N MET A 21 0.19 19.95 -11.01
CA MET A 21 -0.54 19.88 -9.74
C MET A 21 -0.66 21.22 -9.02
N PHE A 22 0.35 22.10 -9.11
CA PHE A 22 0.27 23.46 -8.55
C PHE A 22 -0.77 24.33 -9.24
N PHE A 23 -0.96 24.20 -10.56
CA PHE A 23 -1.96 24.97 -11.30
C PHE A 23 -3.41 24.54 -11.02
N ILE A 24 -3.65 23.28 -10.69
CA ILE A 24 -4.98 22.78 -10.34
C ILE A 24 -5.36 23.25 -8.93
N ASN A 25 -4.40 23.34 -7.99
CA ASN A 25 -4.67 23.72 -6.60
C ASN A 25 -5.06 25.20 -6.43
N GLU A 26 -4.58 26.14 -7.28
CA GLU A 26 -4.96 27.56 -7.18
C GLU A 26 -6.38 27.87 -7.66
N HIS A 27 -7.00 27.00 -8.46
CA HIS A 27 -8.35 27.25 -8.99
C HIS A 27 -9.48 26.74 -8.09
N TYR A 28 -9.22 25.86 -7.10
CA TYR A 28 -10.24 25.22 -6.28
C TYR A 28 -10.46 25.80 -4.86
N ILE A 29 -9.69 26.81 -4.43
CA ILE A 29 -9.80 27.39 -3.06
C ILE A 29 -10.96 28.40 -2.90
N LYS A 30 -11.86 28.53 -3.85
CA LYS A 30 -13.01 29.48 -3.76
C LYS A 30 -14.36 28.79 -3.94
N ALA A 31 -14.80 27.96 -2.98
CA ALA A 31 -16.23 27.71 -2.76
C ALA A 31 -16.51 27.22 -1.33
N ASP A 32 -16.87 28.09 -0.55
CA ASP A 32 -17.99 28.28 0.40
C ASP A 32 -18.33 27.27 1.49
N LYS A 33 -18.46 27.85 2.69
CA LYS A 33 -18.87 27.25 3.95
C LYS A 33 -20.39 27.12 4.03
N LYS A 34 -20.90 25.92 4.35
CA LYS A 34 -22.10 25.72 5.23
C LYS A 34 -22.28 24.26 5.65
N ASN A 35 -22.43 24.06 6.98
CA ASN A 35 -22.70 22.80 7.72
C ASN A 35 -24.09 22.22 7.45
N PRO A 36 -24.43 20.94 7.88
CA PRO A 36 -24.26 20.43 9.24
C PRO A 36 -23.81 18.97 9.41
N VAL A 37 -23.32 18.67 10.61
CA VAL A 37 -22.91 17.39 11.16
C VAL A 37 -24.05 16.36 11.20
N ILE A 38 -23.82 15.15 10.66
CA ILE A 38 -24.61 13.94 10.93
C ILE A 38 -23.68 12.87 11.50
N SER A 39 -23.95 12.48 12.74
CA SER A 39 -23.28 11.41 13.48
C SER A 39 -23.65 10.05 12.88
N SER A 40 -22.67 9.30 12.37
CA SER A 40 -22.81 7.89 12.03
C SER A 40 -22.22 7.04 13.16
N THR A 41 -23.04 6.21 13.77
CA THR A 41 -22.64 5.20 14.77
C THR A 41 -21.96 4.02 14.08
N GLU A 42 -20.66 3.88 14.33
CA GLU A 42 -19.83 2.75 13.93
C GLU A 42 -20.15 1.51 14.81
N PRO A 43 -20.20 0.27 14.25
CA PRO A 43 -20.43 -0.91 15.07
C PRO A 43 -19.18 -1.23 15.92
N ALA A 44 -19.41 -1.49 17.20
CA ALA A 44 -18.39 -1.77 18.20
C ALA A 44 -17.51 -2.98 17.80
N VAL A 45 -16.24 -2.73 17.56
CA VAL A 45 -15.19 -3.75 17.33
C VAL A 45 -14.86 -4.41 18.67
N THR A 46 -15.02 -5.73 18.75
CA THR A 46 -14.61 -6.52 19.91
C THR A 46 -13.10 -6.39 20.12
N PRO A 47 -12.58 -6.11 21.32
CA PRO A 47 -11.15 -5.90 21.52
C PRO A 47 -10.36 -7.20 21.24
N LYS A 48 -9.55 -7.20 20.19
CA LYS A 48 -8.56 -8.26 19.93
C LYS A 48 -7.53 -8.28 21.07
N LYS A 49 -7.15 -9.47 21.54
CA LYS A 49 -6.11 -9.66 22.56
C LYS A 49 -4.78 -9.13 22.02
N LYS A 50 -4.22 -8.07 22.63
CA LYS A 50 -2.92 -7.52 22.21
C LYS A 50 -1.80 -8.53 22.44
N THR A 51 -1.02 -8.80 21.40
CA THR A 51 0.23 -9.58 21.50
C THR A 51 1.26 -8.78 22.33
N LYS A 52 1.96 -9.43 23.25
CA LYS A 52 3.02 -8.78 24.03
C LYS A 52 4.35 -8.95 23.30
N THR A 53 5.06 -7.88 23.08
CA THR A 53 6.40 -7.89 22.45
C THR A 53 7.39 -8.80 23.17
N SER A 54 7.22 -9.01 24.50
CA SER A 54 8.06 -9.90 25.31
C SER A 54 7.94 -11.38 24.96
N ASP A 55 6.92 -11.76 24.20
CA ASP A 55 6.62 -13.17 23.86
C ASP A 55 7.14 -13.55 22.45
N LEU A 56 7.70 -12.59 21.71
CA LEU A 56 8.23 -12.81 20.37
C LEU A 56 9.72 -13.19 20.39
N PRO A 57 10.20 -13.98 19.41
CA PRO A 57 11.64 -14.16 19.17
C PRO A 57 12.34 -12.80 18.98
N ILE A 58 13.63 -12.72 19.33
CA ILE A 58 14.44 -11.50 19.14
C ILE A 58 14.54 -11.12 17.65
N SER A 59 14.50 -12.12 16.77
CA SER A 59 14.55 -11.94 15.32
C SER A 59 13.81 -13.06 14.61
N ALA A 60 13.32 -12.77 13.41
CA ALA A 60 12.77 -13.74 12.47
C ALA A 60 13.08 -13.28 11.04
N GLN A 61 13.26 -14.24 10.10
CA GLN A 61 13.46 -13.95 8.68
C GLN A 61 12.86 -15.08 7.84
N LEU A 62 12.15 -14.70 6.79
CA LEU A 62 11.49 -15.60 5.84
C LEU A 62 12.08 -15.37 4.44
N ASP A 63 12.25 -16.45 3.68
CA ASP A 63 12.70 -16.38 2.29
C ASP A 63 11.49 -16.23 1.34
N VAL A 64 11.05 -15.00 1.14
CA VAL A 64 9.93 -14.65 0.26
C VAL A 64 10.46 -14.39 -1.16
N PRO A 65 9.81 -14.88 -2.24
CA PRO A 65 10.22 -14.56 -3.60
C PRO A 65 10.12 -13.04 -3.84
N LEU A 66 11.09 -12.47 -4.57
CA LEU A 66 11.04 -11.07 -5.01
C LEU A 66 10.43 -10.99 -6.40
N LEU A 67 9.49 -10.07 -6.60
CA LEU A 67 9.00 -9.64 -7.90
C LEU A 67 9.32 -8.16 -8.11
N TYR A 68 9.64 -7.80 -9.35
CA TYR A 68 9.92 -6.41 -9.73
C TYR A 68 8.74 -5.84 -10.51
N GLN A 69 8.11 -4.76 -9.99
CA GLN A 69 6.90 -4.21 -10.60
C GLN A 69 7.12 -3.64 -12.01
N PHE A 70 8.36 -3.27 -12.34
CA PHE A 70 8.74 -2.74 -13.65
C PHE A 70 9.20 -3.80 -14.67
N ASP A 71 9.20 -5.11 -14.30
CA ASP A 71 9.32 -6.17 -15.30
C ASP A 71 8.12 -6.13 -16.25
N GLU A 72 8.39 -6.37 -17.55
CA GLU A 72 7.35 -6.31 -18.57
C GLU A 72 6.31 -7.46 -18.46
N PRO A 73 5.01 -7.16 -18.59
CA PRO A 73 4.39 -5.84 -18.71
C PRO A 73 4.51 -5.02 -17.42
N SER A 74 5.07 -3.82 -17.54
CA SER A 74 5.38 -2.96 -16.39
C SER A 74 4.11 -2.40 -15.73
N LEU A 75 4.14 -2.30 -14.38
CA LEU A 75 3.06 -1.71 -13.58
C LEU A 75 3.63 -0.54 -12.77
N TYR A 76 3.63 0.68 -13.33
CA TYR A 76 4.24 1.85 -12.67
C TYR A 76 3.61 2.20 -11.34
N ASN A 77 2.31 1.92 -11.16
CA ASN A 77 1.56 2.17 -9.93
C ASN A 77 1.16 0.85 -9.25
N GLY A 78 1.84 -0.27 -9.53
CA GLY A 78 1.41 -1.62 -9.15
C GLY A 78 2.11 -2.19 -7.93
N CYS A 79 2.61 -1.38 -6.98
CA CYS A 79 3.33 -1.89 -5.80
C CYS A 79 2.45 -2.80 -4.95
N GLU A 80 1.16 -2.52 -4.80
CA GLU A 80 0.25 -3.31 -3.97
C GLU A 80 -0.02 -4.70 -4.54
N VAL A 81 -0.31 -4.79 -5.85
CA VAL A 81 -0.54 -6.08 -6.51
C VAL A 81 0.75 -6.88 -6.68
N THR A 82 1.89 -6.20 -6.86
CA THR A 82 3.19 -6.87 -6.93
C THR A 82 3.56 -7.45 -5.57
N SER A 83 3.36 -6.70 -4.50
CA SER A 83 3.53 -7.19 -3.12
C SER A 83 2.57 -8.33 -2.80
N LEU A 84 1.30 -8.25 -3.25
CA LEU A 84 0.35 -9.35 -3.08
C LEU A 84 0.79 -10.60 -3.86
N ALA A 85 1.31 -10.45 -5.08
CA ALA A 85 1.82 -11.57 -5.86
C ALA A 85 3.00 -12.26 -5.16
N MET A 86 3.95 -11.49 -4.59
CA MET A 86 5.05 -12.05 -3.77
C MET A 86 4.51 -12.84 -2.58
N LEU A 87 3.50 -12.30 -1.90
CA LEU A 87 2.87 -12.94 -0.75
C LEU A 87 2.18 -14.26 -1.13
N ILE A 88 1.41 -14.29 -2.22
CA ILE A 88 0.72 -15.49 -2.71
C ILE A 88 1.72 -16.54 -3.24
N GLN A 89 2.79 -16.10 -3.94
CA GLN A 89 3.83 -16.98 -4.44
C GLN A 89 4.65 -17.65 -3.32
N PHE A 90 4.80 -17.00 -2.17
CA PHE A 90 5.44 -17.61 -0.99
C PHE A 90 4.76 -18.95 -0.59
N TYR A 91 3.47 -19.09 -0.83
CA TYR A 91 2.69 -20.30 -0.57
C TYR A 91 2.61 -21.25 -1.79
N GLY A 92 3.48 -21.08 -2.79
CA GLY A 92 3.64 -22.01 -3.91
C GLY A 92 2.74 -21.74 -5.12
N SER A 93 2.00 -20.65 -5.16
CA SER A 93 1.26 -20.22 -6.35
C SER A 93 2.22 -19.70 -7.43
N THR A 94 1.72 -19.63 -8.68
CA THR A 94 2.42 -19.05 -9.82
C THR A 94 1.74 -17.77 -10.34
N VAL A 95 0.79 -17.22 -9.56
CA VAL A 95 0.08 -16.00 -9.94
C VAL A 95 1.06 -14.84 -10.21
N THR A 96 0.79 -14.08 -11.25
CA THR A 96 1.63 -12.94 -11.64
C THR A 96 1.03 -11.61 -11.13
N LYS A 97 1.88 -10.59 -11.01
CA LYS A 97 1.44 -9.23 -10.66
C LYS A 97 0.42 -8.67 -11.68
N ASN A 98 0.61 -8.99 -12.96
CA ASN A 98 -0.29 -8.52 -14.03
C ASN A 98 -1.65 -9.22 -13.98
N GLU A 99 -1.69 -10.52 -13.68
CA GLU A 99 -2.93 -11.25 -13.47
C GLU A 99 -3.73 -10.68 -12.29
N LEU A 100 -3.07 -10.32 -11.19
CA LEU A 100 -3.73 -9.64 -10.08
C LEU A 100 -4.19 -8.23 -10.45
N ALA A 101 -3.41 -7.48 -11.23
CA ALA A 101 -3.79 -6.16 -11.71
C ALA A 101 -5.03 -6.20 -12.61
N ASP A 102 -5.12 -7.20 -13.50
CA ASP A 102 -6.26 -7.40 -14.42
C ASP A 102 -7.56 -7.73 -13.68
N ASN A 103 -7.47 -8.34 -12.49
CA ASN A 103 -8.63 -8.73 -11.65
C ASN A 103 -8.93 -7.71 -10.53
N LEU A 104 -8.07 -6.72 -10.32
CA LEU A 104 -8.30 -5.69 -9.32
C LEU A 104 -9.34 -4.67 -9.79
N VAL A 105 -10.40 -4.48 -9.02
CA VAL A 105 -11.38 -3.42 -9.29
C VAL A 105 -10.71 -2.07 -9.26
N SER A 106 -10.90 -1.26 -10.31
CA SER A 106 -10.36 0.10 -10.42
C SER A 106 -11.44 1.13 -10.71
N VAL A 107 -11.18 2.38 -10.31
CA VAL A 107 -12.01 3.55 -10.57
C VAL A 107 -11.13 4.68 -11.12
N PRO A 108 -11.71 5.64 -11.87
CA PRO A 108 -10.96 6.80 -12.32
C PRO A 108 -10.34 7.57 -11.16
N LEU A 109 -9.24 8.30 -11.41
CA LEU A 109 -8.65 9.22 -10.44
C LEU A 109 -9.67 10.26 -9.97
N MET A 110 -10.47 10.78 -10.91
CA MET A 110 -11.59 11.68 -10.65
C MET A 110 -12.74 11.31 -11.61
N ASP A 111 -13.96 11.29 -11.09
CA ASP A 111 -15.16 11.03 -11.87
C ASP A 111 -15.69 12.29 -12.61
N ASP A 112 -16.77 12.14 -13.41
CA ASP A 112 -17.35 13.23 -14.18
C ASP A 112 -18.01 14.31 -13.31
N ASP A 113 -18.36 13.99 -12.07
CA ASP A 113 -18.94 14.92 -11.08
C ASP A 113 -17.87 15.64 -10.25
N GLY A 114 -16.59 15.30 -10.45
CA GLY A 114 -15.44 15.93 -9.81
C GLY A 114 -15.05 15.32 -8.47
N TYR A 115 -15.61 14.16 -8.10
CA TYR A 115 -15.19 13.41 -6.92
C TYR A 115 -13.96 12.57 -7.24
N MET A 116 -13.02 12.51 -6.30
CA MET A 116 -11.86 11.64 -6.37
C MET A 116 -12.24 10.19 -6.07
N GLY A 117 -11.52 9.24 -6.67
CA GLY A 117 -11.65 7.84 -6.30
C GLY A 117 -11.28 7.60 -4.83
N ASN A 118 -11.89 6.58 -4.21
CA ASN A 118 -11.58 6.20 -2.84
C ASN A 118 -10.75 4.91 -2.81
N PRO A 119 -9.45 4.95 -2.37
CA PRO A 119 -8.58 3.77 -2.34
C PRO A 119 -9.05 2.68 -1.36
N ASN A 120 -9.98 2.98 -0.44
CA ASN A 120 -10.63 1.94 0.38
C ASN A 120 -11.65 1.09 -0.39
N GLN A 121 -12.08 1.53 -1.59
CA GLN A 121 -13.12 0.86 -2.37
C GLN A 121 -12.58 0.17 -3.61
N ALA A 122 -11.55 0.74 -4.25
CA ALA A 122 -10.96 0.23 -5.48
C ALA A 122 -9.55 0.82 -5.67
N PHE A 123 -8.80 0.30 -6.65
CA PHE A 123 -7.61 0.96 -7.15
C PHE A 123 -8.00 2.28 -7.82
N VAL A 124 -7.32 3.36 -7.46
CA VAL A 124 -7.64 4.71 -7.96
C VAL A 124 -6.67 5.09 -9.07
N GLY A 125 -7.19 5.22 -10.29
CA GLY A 125 -6.43 5.55 -11.49
C GLY A 125 -5.99 4.34 -12.30
N ASP A 126 -4.83 4.42 -12.94
CA ASP A 126 -4.27 3.38 -13.81
C ASP A 126 -3.11 2.63 -13.12
N VAL A 127 -3.28 1.31 -12.91
CA VAL A 127 -2.26 0.43 -12.30
C VAL A 127 -1.00 0.39 -13.16
N SER A 128 -1.16 0.37 -14.49
CA SER A 128 -0.02 0.34 -15.41
C SER A 128 0.73 1.67 -15.43
N GLY A 129 0.04 2.77 -15.21
CA GLY A 129 0.59 4.13 -15.30
C GLY A 129 0.93 4.56 -16.72
N ASN A 130 0.50 3.81 -17.75
CA ASN A 130 0.79 4.09 -19.16
C ASN A 130 -0.13 5.16 -19.74
N ASP A 131 -1.43 5.09 -19.42
CA ASP A 131 -2.46 5.91 -20.01
C ASP A 131 -2.85 7.10 -19.12
N SER A 132 -2.80 6.93 -17.81
CA SER A 132 -3.17 7.96 -16.85
C SER A 132 -2.45 7.79 -15.49
N PRO A 133 -2.41 8.84 -14.66
CA PRO A 133 -1.89 8.72 -13.30
C PRO A 133 -2.72 7.76 -12.46
N GLY A 134 -2.08 7.11 -11.46
CA GLY A 134 -2.73 6.33 -10.44
C GLY A 134 -2.25 6.74 -9.05
N LEU A 135 -3.12 6.59 -8.06
CA LEU A 135 -2.74 6.73 -6.66
C LEU A 135 -2.31 5.38 -6.09
N GLY A 136 -3.18 4.37 -6.24
CA GLY A 136 -3.02 3.07 -5.60
C GLY A 136 -4.32 2.57 -4.94
N VAL A 137 -4.20 1.60 -4.05
CA VAL A 137 -5.32 0.93 -3.38
C VAL A 137 -4.95 0.59 -1.93
N TYR A 138 -5.94 0.62 -1.02
CA TYR A 138 -5.76 0.24 0.38
C TYR A 138 -6.12 -1.25 0.63
N HIS A 139 -5.99 -1.68 1.88
CA HIS A 139 -6.09 -3.08 2.29
C HIS A 139 -7.38 -3.79 1.87
N GLY A 140 -8.55 -3.12 1.93
CA GLY A 140 -9.86 -3.76 1.71
C GLY A 140 -9.98 -4.46 0.35
N PRO A 141 -9.81 -3.74 -0.78
CA PRO A 141 -9.83 -4.38 -2.10
C PRO A 141 -8.72 -5.42 -2.29
N ILE A 142 -7.51 -5.21 -1.74
CA ILE A 142 -6.41 -6.18 -1.80
C ILE A 142 -6.74 -7.46 -1.02
N ALA A 143 -7.33 -7.34 0.17
CA ALA A 143 -7.79 -8.51 0.93
C ALA A 143 -8.89 -9.28 0.18
N ASN A 144 -9.81 -8.57 -0.48
CA ASN A 144 -10.84 -9.21 -1.29
C ASN A 144 -10.24 -9.93 -2.51
N LEU A 145 -9.33 -9.30 -3.23
CA LEU A 145 -8.60 -9.91 -4.32
C LEU A 145 -7.83 -11.16 -3.83
N ALA A 146 -7.12 -11.08 -2.71
CA ALA A 146 -6.42 -12.24 -2.14
C ALA A 146 -7.36 -13.42 -1.88
N LYS A 147 -8.57 -13.16 -1.35
CA LYS A 147 -9.58 -14.21 -1.07
C LYS A 147 -10.04 -14.95 -2.32
N GLU A 148 -10.05 -14.31 -3.48
CA GLU A 148 -10.40 -14.96 -4.76
C GLU A 148 -9.35 -16.00 -5.18
N TYR A 149 -8.08 -15.80 -4.81
CA TYR A 149 -6.98 -16.68 -5.16
C TYR A 149 -6.68 -17.76 -4.14
N VAL A 150 -6.85 -17.48 -2.84
CA VAL A 150 -6.44 -18.39 -1.77
C VAL A 150 -7.58 -18.88 -0.87
N GLY A 151 -8.81 -18.38 -1.06
CA GLY A 151 -9.98 -18.67 -0.21
C GLY A 151 -10.09 -17.72 1.00
N ASN A 152 -11.33 -17.49 1.44
CA ASN A 152 -11.65 -16.54 2.51
C ASN A 152 -10.96 -16.87 3.84
N GLU A 153 -10.90 -18.16 4.17
CA GLU A 153 -10.35 -18.69 5.42
C GLU A 153 -8.84 -18.52 5.53
N ASN A 154 -8.16 -18.31 4.39
CA ASN A 154 -6.72 -18.19 4.31
C ASN A 154 -6.22 -16.75 4.30
N VAL A 155 -7.11 -15.75 4.45
CA VAL A 155 -6.76 -14.31 4.46
C VAL A 155 -7.09 -13.70 5.81
N LEU A 156 -6.09 -13.14 6.46
CA LEU A 156 -6.24 -12.31 7.65
C LEU A 156 -5.95 -10.85 7.29
N ASP A 157 -6.98 -10.03 7.26
CA ASP A 157 -6.84 -8.58 7.29
C ASP A 157 -6.75 -8.12 8.75
N SER A 158 -5.56 -7.73 9.18
CA SER A 158 -5.25 -7.26 10.53
C SER A 158 -5.09 -5.74 10.60
N THR A 159 -5.59 -5.02 9.62
CA THR A 159 -5.54 -3.56 9.56
C THR A 159 -6.04 -2.91 10.85
N GLY A 160 -5.33 -1.89 11.32
CA GLY A 160 -5.58 -1.20 12.60
C GLY A 160 -4.93 -1.86 13.81
N SER A 161 -4.21 -2.98 13.64
CA SER A 161 -3.44 -3.62 14.71
C SER A 161 -2.07 -2.95 14.92
N ASP A 162 -1.49 -3.18 16.09
CA ASP A 162 -0.11 -2.74 16.39
C ASP A 162 0.90 -3.48 15.50
N PHE A 163 2.04 -2.88 15.17
CA PHE A 163 3.09 -3.54 14.37
C PHE A 163 3.65 -4.82 15.03
N THR A 164 3.47 -4.95 16.34
CA THR A 164 3.77 -6.19 17.07
C THR A 164 3.01 -7.40 16.53
N ASP A 165 1.78 -7.20 16.02
CA ASP A 165 1.01 -8.28 15.40
C ASP A 165 1.59 -8.66 14.02
N VAL A 166 2.13 -7.70 13.26
CA VAL A 166 2.91 -7.97 12.03
C VAL A 166 4.14 -8.82 12.35
N MET A 167 4.93 -8.42 13.37
CA MET A 167 6.09 -9.21 13.81
C MET A 167 5.69 -10.62 14.29
N ALA A 168 4.54 -10.75 14.95
CA ALA A 168 4.03 -12.05 15.40
C ALA A 168 3.68 -12.97 14.21
N GLN A 169 3.11 -12.44 13.13
CA GLN A 169 2.86 -13.20 11.92
C GLN A 169 4.17 -13.67 11.28
N VAL A 170 5.15 -12.77 11.14
CA VAL A 170 6.47 -13.13 10.60
C VAL A 170 7.16 -14.18 11.46
N ALA A 171 7.11 -14.07 12.81
CA ALA A 171 7.64 -15.06 13.73
C ALA A 171 6.92 -16.42 13.64
N ALA A 172 5.65 -16.42 13.25
CA ALA A 172 4.86 -17.63 13.01
C ALA A 172 5.09 -18.25 11.61
N GLY A 173 5.93 -17.64 10.77
CA GLY A 173 6.23 -18.13 9.42
C GLY A 173 5.37 -17.53 8.31
N ASN A 174 4.58 -16.50 8.60
CA ASN A 174 3.68 -15.85 7.65
C ASN A 174 4.21 -14.46 7.30
N PRO A 175 4.69 -14.20 6.07
CA PRO A 175 5.04 -12.86 5.62
C PRO A 175 3.79 -11.97 5.56
N VAL A 176 3.98 -10.66 5.63
CA VAL A 176 2.86 -9.71 5.74
C VAL A 176 2.94 -8.64 4.68
N TRP A 177 1.91 -8.52 3.85
CA TRP A 177 1.68 -7.38 2.98
C TRP A 177 1.28 -6.16 3.82
N ILE A 178 1.90 -5.00 3.57
CA ILE A 178 1.55 -3.75 4.26
C ILE A 178 1.51 -2.55 3.31
N ILE A 179 0.83 -1.48 3.77
CA ILE A 179 1.01 -0.13 3.25
C ILE A 179 1.98 0.63 4.16
N THR A 180 2.90 1.33 3.55
CA THR A 180 3.89 2.22 4.14
C THR A 180 4.08 3.45 3.25
N THR A 181 5.15 4.20 3.42
CA THR A 181 5.58 5.28 2.52
C THR A 181 6.79 4.84 1.69
N ALA A 182 7.00 5.45 0.54
CA ALA A 182 8.14 5.17 -0.34
C ALA A 182 9.52 5.56 0.28
N THR A 183 9.50 6.32 1.38
CA THR A 183 10.70 6.66 2.15
C THR A 183 10.89 5.79 3.38
N PHE A 184 9.91 4.90 3.67
CA PHE A 184 9.87 4.07 4.87
C PHE A 184 9.98 4.87 6.18
N SER A 185 9.52 6.12 6.13
CA SER A 185 9.49 7.09 7.23
C SER A 185 8.25 7.96 7.09
N PRO A 186 7.74 8.59 8.16
CA PRO A 186 6.61 9.50 8.06
C PRO A 186 6.84 10.63 7.05
N VAL A 187 5.77 11.00 6.34
CA VAL A 187 5.73 12.08 5.35
C VAL A 187 4.72 13.16 5.76
N ASP A 188 4.82 14.35 5.15
CA ASP A 188 3.95 15.50 5.44
C ASP A 188 3.21 16.05 4.20
N ASP A 189 3.21 15.26 3.10
CA ASP A 189 2.64 15.62 1.79
C ASP A 189 1.21 15.09 1.58
N PHE A 190 0.46 14.86 2.67
CA PHE A 190 -0.94 14.45 2.58
C PHE A 190 -1.82 15.55 2.00
N VAL A 191 -2.78 15.13 1.16
CA VAL A 191 -3.82 15.98 0.59
C VAL A 191 -5.18 15.41 0.91
N THR A 192 -6.14 16.27 1.24
CA THR A 192 -7.52 15.86 1.49
C THR A 192 -8.28 15.79 0.18
N TRP A 193 -8.85 14.64 -0.14
CA TRP A 193 -9.73 14.40 -1.28
C TRP A 193 -11.19 14.38 -0.85
N GLU A 194 -12.06 14.95 -1.69
CA GLU A 194 -13.51 14.76 -1.62
C GLU A 194 -13.86 13.54 -2.45
N THR A 195 -14.44 12.52 -1.84
CA THR A 195 -14.93 11.32 -2.51
C THR A 195 -16.44 11.20 -2.36
N THR A 196 -17.08 10.31 -3.12
CA THR A 196 -18.53 10.04 -2.99
C THR A 196 -18.94 9.51 -1.62
N THR A 197 -17.97 9.05 -0.80
CA THR A 197 -18.21 8.51 0.54
C THR A 197 -17.67 9.42 1.65
N GLY A 198 -17.20 10.62 1.31
CA GLY A 198 -16.69 11.61 2.26
C GLY A 198 -15.24 11.97 2.02
N LYS A 199 -14.66 12.72 2.94
CA LYS A 199 -13.27 13.16 2.86
C LYS A 199 -12.30 12.06 3.27
N ILE A 200 -11.18 12.00 2.57
CA ILE A 200 -10.07 11.11 2.90
C ILE A 200 -8.74 11.84 2.69
N ASP A 201 -7.81 11.65 3.60
CA ASP A 201 -6.44 12.11 3.42
C ASP A 201 -5.61 11.03 2.73
N VAL A 202 -4.95 11.41 1.64
CA VAL A 202 -4.10 10.52 0.84
C VAL A 202 -2.74 11.16 0.60
N THR A 203 -1.74 10.35 0.29
CA THR A 203 -0.44 10.81 -0.17
C THR A 203 0.02 10.00 -1.38
N TYR A 204 0.63 10.66 -2.36
CA TYR A 204 1.31 10.00 -3.48
C TYR A 204 2.65 9.35 -3.08
N SER A 205 3.11 9.61 -1.87
CA SER A 205 4.23 8.91 -1.24
C SER A 205 3.85 7.53 -0.68
N MET A 206 2.61 7.09 -0.87
CA MET A 206 2.15 5.74 -0.50
C MET A 206 2.97 4.68 -1.23
N HIS A 207 3.30 3.60 -0.52
CA HIS A 207 4.00 2.44 -1.06
C HIS A 207 3.54 1.16 -0.38
N SER A 208 3.73 0.01 -1.04
CA SER A 208 3.42 -1.30 -0.49
C SER A 208 4.61 -2.23 -0.60
N VAL A 209 4.85 -3.01 0.45
CA VAL A 209 5.93 -3.99 0.53
C VAL A 209 5.45 -5.26 1.23
N VAL A 210 6.26 -6.33 1.18
CA VAL A 210 6.05 -7.54 1.99
C VAL A 210 7.09 -7.56 3.11
N VAL A 211 6.65 -7.49 4.36
CA VAL A 211 7.52 -7.66 5.52
C VAL A 211 7.94 -9.13 5.59
N THR A 212 9.26 -9.37 5.52
CA THR A 212 9.89 -10.69 5.48
C THR A 212 10.63 -11.03 6.77
N GLY A 213 10.96 -10.02 7.59
CA GLY A 213 11.73 -10.25 8.80
C GLY A 213 11.83 -9.05 9.73
N TYR A 214 12.43 -9.29 10.88
CA TYR A 214 12.78 -8.26 11.83
C TYR A 214 13.92 -8.73 12.77
N ASP A 215 14.62 -7.77 13.38
CA ASP A 215 15.49 -8.00 14.51
C ASP A 215 15.28 -6.91 15.61
N ALA A 216 16.27 -6.66 16.45
CA ALA A 216 16.17 -5.66 17.51
C ALA A 216 16.05 -4.22 16.96
N GLU A 217 16.75 -3.91 15.87
CA GLU A 217 16.95 -2.56 15.35
C GLU A 217 16.26 -2.32 13.99
N SER A 218 15.97 -3.38 13.23
CA SER A 218 15.57 -3.32 11.83
C SER A 218 14.30 -4.09 11.53
N ILE A 219 13.58 -3.64 10.50
CA ILE A 219 12.56 -4.40 9.77
C ILE A 219 13.11 -4.74 8.40
N TYR A 220 12.93 -6.02 7.99
CA TYR A 220 13.31 -6.53 6.68
C TYR A 220 12.08 -6.74 5.82
N PHE A 221 12.18 -6.42 4.53
CA PHE A 221 11.06 -6.50 3.60
C PHE A 221 11.54 -6.69 2.16
N ASN A 222 10.66 -7.24 1.31
CA ASN A 222 10.85 -7.23 -0.13
C ASN A 222 10.13 -6.02 -0.71
N ASP A 223 10.90 -5.18 -1.42
CA ASP A 223 10.41 -3.99 -2.10
C ASP A 223 10.12 -4.33 -3.58
N PRO A 224 8.89 -4.15 -4.09
CA PRO A 224 8.58 -4.34 -5.50
C PRO A 224 9.36 -3.43 -6.46
N TYR A 225 10.10 -2.44 -5.95
CA TYR A 225 11.10 -1.68 -6.72
C TYR A 225 12.40 -2.47 -6.99
N GLY A 226 12.47 -3.75 -6.58
CA GLY A 226 13.51 -4.68 -6.96
C GLY A 226 14.56 -4.94 -5.87
N GLU A 227 14.26 -4.63 -4.61
CA GLU A 227 15.15 -4.90 -3.48
C GLU A 227 14.63 -6.07 -2.64
N LYS A 228 15.39 -7.18 -2.62
CA LYS A 228 15.11 -8.32 -1.75
C LYS A 228 15.75 -8.10 -0.38
N ASP A 229 14.98 -8.41 0.67
CA ASP A 229 15.42 -8.30 2.06
C ASP A 229 16.02 -6.91 2.38
N ALA A 230 15.45 -5.86 1.78
CA ALA A 230 15.76 -4.49 2.14
C ALA A 230 15.55 -4.28 3.64
N SER A 231 16.33 -3.41 4.26
CA SER A 231 16.23 -3.16 5.70
C SER A 231 16.14 -1.69 6.04
N MET A 232 15.28 -1.37 7.00
CA MET A 232 15.10 -0.01 7.50
C MET A 232 15.11 0.01 9.02
N ASP A 233 15.48 1.17 9.59
CA ASP A 233 15.33 1.44 11.01
C ASP A 233 13.92 1.16 11.48
N LYS A 234 13.81 0.31 12.48
CA LYS A 234 12.53 -0.21 12.99
C LYS A 234 11.57 0.87 13.43
N LYS A 235 12.07 1.92 14.08
CA LYS A 235 11.22 3.00 14.60
C LYS A 235 10.62 3.82 13.49
N ASN A 236 11.40 4.18 12.47
CA ASN A 236 10.93 4.97 11.33
C ASN A 236 9.96 4.17 10.47
N PHE A 237 10.26 2.89 10.23
CA PHE A 237 9.39 2.00 9.47
C PHE A 237 8.02 1.81 10.13
N ILE A 238 7.99 1.57 11.45
CA ILE A 238 6.75 1.44 12.22
C ILE A 238 5.95 2.75 12.18
N ALA A 239 6.61 3.90 12.35
CA ALA A 239 5.93 5.18 12.31
C ALA A 239 5.30 5.49 10.94
N ALA A 240 5.96 5.09 9.83
CA ALA A 240 5.38 5.18 8.48
C ALA A 240 4.16 4.26 8.31
N PHE A 241 4.25 3.01 8.77
CA PHE A 241 3.14 2.06 8.77
C PHE A 241 1.92 2.58 9.55
N GLU A 242 2.16 3.10 10.76
CA GLU A 242 1.09 3.67 11.60
C GLU A 242 0.48 4.90 10.95
N GLN A 243 1.29 5.79 10.37
CA GLN A 243 0.80 6.96 9.64
C GLN A 243 -0.09 6.58 8.46
N MET A 244 0.21 5.46 7.78
CA MET A 244 -0.59 4.93 6.67
C MET A 244 -1.80 4.09 7.11
N GLY A 245 -2.19 4.15 8.39
CA GLY A 245 -3.40 3.52 8.92
C GLY A 245 -3.21 2.07 9.37
N SER A 246 -1.97 1.63 9.61
CA SER A 246 -1.65 0.28 10.11
C SER A 246 -2.24 -0.83 9.23
N GLN A 247 -2.13 -0.71 7.90
CA GLN A 247 -2.76 -1.61 6.94
C GLN A 247 -1.90 -2.86 6.74
N ALA A 248 -2.44 -4.04 7.07
CA ALA A 248 -1.71 -5.30 7.04
C ALA A 248 -2.58 -6.50 6.66
N ILE A 249 -2.05 -7.35 5.76
CA ILE A 249 -2.68 -8.59 5.32
C ILE A 249 -1.67 -9.73 5.42
N SER A 250 -2.09 -10.83 6.07
CA SER A 250 -1.36 -12.10 6.09
C SER A 250 -2.16 -13.18 5.40
N LEU A 251 -1.46 -14.15 4.80
CA LEU A 251 -2.07 -15.35 4.25
C LEU A 251 -1.64 -16.58 5.06
N PHE A 252 -2.45 -17.64 4.95
CA PHE A 252 -2.17 -18.93 5.58
C PHE A 252 -2.30 -20.04 4.56
N ASN A 253 -1.53 -21.11 4.75
CA ASN A 253 -1.69 -22.37 4.00
C ASN A 253 -2.31 -23.40 4.96
N ASN A 254 -3.56 -23.76 4.71
CA ASN A 254 -4.24 -24.84 5.45
C ASN A 254 -4.01 -26.20 4.78
#